data_79ebde5c423a06118e16f237240069ef
#
_entry.id   79ebde5c423a06118e16f237240069ef
#
_cell.length_a   1.000
_cell.length_b   1.000
_cell.length_c   1.000
_cell.angle_alpha   90.00
_cell.angle_beta   90.00
_cell.angle_gamma   90.00
#
_symmetry.space_group_name_H-M   'P 1'
#
loop_
_entity.id
_entity.type
_entity.pdbx_description
1 polymer ?
#
loop_
_entity_poly.entity_id
_entity_poly.type
_entity_poly.pdbx_seq_one_letter_code
_entity_poly.pdbx_strand_id
1 'polypeptide(L)'
;MDKNVKMKDIKELGEQLGELQRVCREKKIPVMIAFEGYGAAGKGLQIGNLIQALDPRGFKVYAVKNETEEEWMHPFMWRFWTKIPEKGRIAIFDTSWYRRVMIERFEGKTPEKELEKDFASIRAFEKQLTDDGMVIIKLFLKIDRKEQKKRFEKLLASKDTAWRVSKGDLKRNHDFKEYKAINEEMLRKTDADYAPWTVINATKKKEAKVAVYQAVIQAMEEAVARKELEEKGSLEKKTEMKRETAESILAKTDLSKSMPKEVYEERLKELQKKMEHLHGELYRRRIPVVLGFEGWDAGGKGGAIKRLTSHMDPRGYVVNPTASPSDTEKAHHYLWRFWRAMPKAGHIAIFDRTWYGRVMVERIEGFCTEKEWKRAYGEINAMEQDLVNAGAIVLKFWMQIDKDEQARRFKARQENPKKQWKITDEDWRNREKWDQYEVAVEEMLEKTSMPHAPWIVVEGNDKYYARIKVLECVTEAIEKRLKEERK
;
A
#
# COMPACT_ATOMS: atom_id res chain seq x y z
N MET A 1 19.91 -37.90 -22.30
CA MET A 1 18.58 -37.70 -21.71
C MET A 1 17.53 -37.76 -22.79
N ASP A 2 16.70 -38.75 -22.74
CA ASP A 2 15.76 -39.16 -23.77
C ASP A 2 14.65 -38.10 -24.00
N LYS A 3 14.36 -37.78 -25.26
CA LYS A 3 13.38 -36.73 -25.62
C LYS A 3 11.94 -37.04 -25.11
N ASN A 4 11.63 -38.33 -24.96
CA ASN A 4 10.32 -38.81 -24.54
C ASN A 4 10.09 -38.65 -23.03
N VAL A 5 11.12 -38.87 -22.21
CA VAL A 5 11.08 -38.67 -20.77
C VAL A 5 10.80 -37.20 -20.44
N LYS A 6 11.47 -36.25 -21.13
CA LYS A 6 11.27 -34.78 -20.89
C LYS A 6 9.90 -34.22 -21.30
N MET A 7 9.20 -34.85 -22.25
CA MET A 7 7.85 -34.38 -22.63
C MET A 7 6.77 -34.88 -21.65
N LYS A 8 6.94 -36.09 -21.12
CA LYS A 8 6.05 -36.63 -20.09
C LYS A 8 6.14 -35.80 -18.81
N ASP A 9 7.36 -35.46 -18.39
CA ASP A 9 7.62 -34.61 -17.22
C ASP A 9 6.97 -33.22 -17.34
N ILE A 10 7.00 -32.57 -18.51
CA ILE A 10 6.39 -31.23 -18.69
C ILE A 10 4.86 -31.31 -18.60
N LYS A 11 4.24 -32.39 -19.09
CA LYS A 11 2.79 -32.55 -19.01
C LYS A 11 2.36 -32.77 -17.55
N GLU A 12 3.05 -33.62 -16.82
CA GLU A 12 2.81 -33.89 -15.40
C GLU A 12 2.96 -32.63 -14.55
N LEU A 13 4.04 -31.84 -14.78
CA LEU A 13 4.23 -30.54 -14.12
C LEU A 13 3.09 -29.54 -14.44
N GLY A 14 2.57 -29.57 -15.68
CA GLY A 14 1.44 -28.73 -16.06
C GLY A 14 0.13 -29.12 -15.35
N GLU A 15 -0.12 -30.42 -15.21
CA GLU A 15 -1.28 -30.95 -14.47
C GLU A 15 -1.19 -30.58 -12.98
N GLN A 16 0.00 -30.72 -12.38
CA GLN A 16 0.26 -30.34 -10.99
C GLN A 16 0.07 -28.84 -10.73
N LEU A 17 0.49 -27.96 -11.67
CA LEU A 17 0.23 -26.52 -11.58
C LEU A 17 -1.26 -26.19 -11.58
N GLY A 18 -2.04 -26.83 -12.44
CA GLY A 18 -3.49 -26.66 -12.48
C GLY A 18 -4.20 -27.13 -11.21
N GLU A 19 -3.69 -28.22 -10.59
CA GLU A 19 -4.16 -28.71 -9.31
C GLU A 19 -3.84 -27.73 -8.18
N LEU A 20 -2.59 -27.29 -8.07
CA LEU A 20 -2.16 -26.33 -7.07
C LEU A 20 -2.91 -24.99 -7.18
N GLN A 21 -3.25 -24.54 -8.40
CA GLN A 21 -4.13 -23.37 -8.56
C GLN A 21 -5.49 -23.57 -7.88
N ARG A 22 -6.12 -24.77 -8.03
CA ARG A 22 -7.38 -25.08 -7.37
C ARG A 22 -7.24 -25.11 -5.85
N VAL A 23 -6.20 -25.77 -5.34
CA VAL A 23 -5.91 -25.81 -3.90
C VAL A 23 -5.67 -24.39 -3.33
N CYS A 24 -4.87 -23.56 -3.99
CA CYS A 24 -4.66 -22.17 -3.56
C CYS A 24 -5.98 -21.37 -3.56
N ARG A 25 -6.86 -21.61 -4.53
CA ARG A 25 -8.19 -20.97 -4.57
C ARG A 25 -9.05 -21.39 -3.37
N GLU A 26 -9.12 -22.67 -3.07
CA GLU A 26 -9.90 -23.22 -1.95
C GLU A 26 -9.38 -22.73 -0.61
N LYS A 27 -8.06 -22.74 -0.43
CA LYS A 27 -7.39 -22.24 0.79
C LYS A 27 -7.26 -20.72 0.85
N LYS A 28 -7.77 -19.99 -0.15
CA LYS A 28 -7.71 -18.53 -0.26
C LYS A 28 -6.28 -17.97 -0.21
N ILE A 29 -5.32 -18.67 -0.79
CA ILE A 29 -3.91 -18.24 -0.89
C ILE A 29 -3.72 -17.39 -2.14
N PRO A 30 -3.44 -16.07 -2.03
CA PRO A 30 -3.14 -15.22 -3.18
C PRO A 30 -1.71 -15.44 -3.65
N VAL A 31 -1.47 -15.38 -4.98
CA VAL A 31 -0.16 -15.61 -5.57
C VAL A 31 0.21 -14.47 -6.50
N MET A 32 1.42 -13.93 -6.37
CA MET A 32 2.01 -12.98 -7.32
C MET A 32 3.27 -13.58 -7.93
N ILE A 33 3.39 -13.54 -9.26
CA ILE A 33 4.55 -14.08 -9.99
C ILE A 33 5.19 -12.94 -10.78
N ALA A 34 6.40 -12.55 -10.42
CA ALA A 34 7.18 -11.53 -11.11
C ALA A 34 8.19 -12.18 -12.06
N PHE A 35 8.06 -11.89 -13.35
CA PHE A 35 9.03 -12.28 -14.37
C PHE A 35 9.94 -11.11 -14.70
N GLU A 36 11.20 -11.26 -14.33
CA GLU A 36 12.28 -10.31 -14.62
C GLU A 36 13.38 -10.93 -15.47
N GLY A 37 14.35 -10.16 -15.87
CA GLY A 37 15.51 -10.63 -16.62
C GLY A 37 15.81 -9.85 -17.88
N TYR A 38 16.79 -10.33 -18.62
CA TYR A 38 17.32 -9.65 -19.80
C TYR A 38 16.29 -9.55 -20.94
N GLY A 39 16.40 -8.50 -21.77
CA GLY A 39 15.63 -8.38 -23.00
C GLY A 39 15.84 -9.62 -23.88
N ALA A 40 14.79 -10.08 -24.57
CA ALA A 40 14.78 -11.32 -25.35
C ALA A 40 15.15 -12.62 -24.61
N ALA A 41 15.25 -12.61 -23.26
CA ALA A 41 15.43 -13.84 -22.48
C ALA A 41 14.24 -14.81 -22.60
N GLY A 42 13.07 -14.31 -23.00
CA GLY A 42 11.88 -15.12 -23.26
C GLY A 42 10.81 -15.05 -22.16
N LYS A 43 10.75 -13.96 -21.40
CA LYS A 43 9.71 -13.74 -20.37
C LYS A 43 8.30 -14.04 -20.91
N GLY A 44 7.87 -13.36 -21.95
CA GLY A 44 6.53 -13.56 -22.52
C GLY A 44 6.29 -15.00 -23.03
N LEU A 45 7.33 -15.71 -23.50
CA LEU A 45 7.21 -17.13 -23.87
C LEU A 45 6.95 -18.00 -22.63
N GLN A 46 7.67 -17.76 -21.54
CA GLN A 46 7.52 -18.56 -20.31
C GLN A 46 6.20 -18.23 -19.60
N ILE A 47 5.77 -16.99 -19.61
CA ILE A 47 4.43 -16.59 -19.15
C ILE A 47 3.37 -17.32 -19.97
N GLY A 48 3.48 -17.28 -21.31
CA GLY A 48 2.57 -18.01 -22.21
C GLY A 48 2.52 -19.52 -21.94
N ASN A 49 3.68 -20.14 -21.66
CA ASN A 49 3.73 -21.54 -21.27
C ASN A 49 3.03 -21.81 -19.93
N LEU A 50 3.28 -20.93 -18.93
CA LEU A 50 2.73 -21.07 -17.59
C LEU A 50 1.19 -20.98 -17.58
N ILE A 51 0.64 -19.97 -18.26
CA ILE A 51 -0.80 -19.76 -18.29
C ILE A 51 -1.59 -20.85 -19.03
N GLN A 52 -0.93 -21.60 -19.93
CA GLN A 52 -1.56 -22.76 -20.57
C GLN A 52 -1.82 -23.93 -19.61
N ALA A 53 -1.10 -23.99 -18.49
CA ALA A 53 -1.31 -24.99 -17.45
C ALA A 53 -2.34 -24.54 -16.39
N LEU A 54 -2.83 -23.31 -16.45
CA LEU A 54 -3.70 -22.70 -15.45
C LEU A 54 -5.12 -22.45 -16.01
N ASP A 55 -6.13 -22.49 -15.15
CA ASP A 55 -7.49 -22.03 -15.49
C ASP A 55 -7.47 -20.50 -15.71
N PRO A 56 -7.86 -20.00 -16.89
CA PRO A 56 -7.79 -18.57 -17.22
C PRO A 56 -8.67 -17.69 -16.34
N ARG A 57 -9.68 -18.23 -15.68
CA ARG A 57 -10.53 -17.50 -14.74
C ARG A 57 -9.83 -17.24 -13.41
N GLY A 58 -8.73 -17.94 -13.12
CA GLY A 58 -8.01 -17.88 -11.85
C GLY A 58 -6.81 -16.94 -11.83
N PHE A 59 -6.42 -16.36 -12.97
CA PHE A 59 -5.26 -15.47 -13.03
C PHE A 59 -5.50 -14.20 -13.85
N LYS A 60 -4.60 -13.23 -13.66
CA LYS A 60 -4.50 -12.03 -14.50
C LYS A 60 -3.04 -11.74 -14.83
N VAL A 61 -2.76 -11.38 -16.08
CA VAL A 61 -1.42 -11.01 -16.54
C VAL A 61 -1.32 -9.51 -16.72
N TYR A 62 -0.28 -8.91 -16.16
CA TYR A 62 0.03 -7.49 -16.26
C TYR A 62 1.36 -7.30 -17.01
N ALA A 63 1.32 -6.69 -18.19
CA ALA A 63 2.50 -6.24 -18.90
C ALA A 63 2.87 -4.83 -18.44
N VAL A 64 3.89 -4.71 -17.60
CA VAL A 64 4.32 -3.44 -17.04
C VAL A 64 5.23 -2.70 -18.02
N LYS A 65 4.77 -1.53 -18.46
CA LYS A 65 5.49 -0.63 -19.36
C LYS A 65 5.87 0.67 -18.61
N ASN A 66 6.26 1.69 -19.36
CA ASN A 66 6.38 3.04 -18.80
C ASN A 66 5.08 3.44 -18.12
N GLU A 67 5.20 4.23 -17.07
CA GLU A 67 4.04 4.77 -16.35
C GLU A 67 3.12 5.53 -17.28
N THR A 68 1.83 5.34 -17.10
CA THR A 68 0.81 6.21 -17.70
C THR A 68 0.82 7.57 -16.99
N GLU A 69 0.17 8.58 -17.55
CA GLU A 69 0.03 9.89 -16.91
C GLU A 69 -0.61 9.78 -15.52
N GLU A 70 -1.61 8.90 -15.36
CA GLU A 70 -2.26 8.63 -14.08
C GLU A 70 -1.30 7.94 -13.10
N GLU A 71 -0.60 6.89 -13.52
CA GLU A 71 0.36 6.17 -12.68
C GLU A 71 1.52 7.09 -12.22
N TRP A 72 1.98 7.99 -13.09
CA TRP A 72 3.01 8.97 -12.76
C TRP A 72 2.57 10.00 -11.71
N MET A 73 1.27 10.30 -11.63
CA MET A 73 0.71 11.21 -10.62
C MET A 73 0.60 10.59 -9.21
N HIS A 74 0.89 9.31 -9.07
CA HIS A 74 0.85 8.59 -7.79
C HIS A 74 2.24 8.10 -7.37
N PRO A 75 2.45 7.71 -6.10
CA PRO A 75 3.67 7.00 -5.69
C PRO A 75 3.94 5.77 -6.55
N PHE A 76 5.20 5.47 -6.89
CA PHE A 76 5.50 4.42 -7.87
C PHE A 76 4.94 3.03 -7.48
N MET A 77 4.82 2.72 -6.18
CA MET A 77 4.23 1.48 -5.70
C MET A 77 2.70 1.42 -5.85
N TRP A 78 2.02 2.56 -6.02
CA TRP A 78 0.57 2.62 -6.17
C TRP A 78 0.03 1.73 -7.30
N ARG A 79 0.71 1.74 -8.46
CA ARG A 79 0.32 0.94 -9.61
C ARG A 79 0.39 -0.57 -9.36
N PHE A 80 1.18 -1.02 -8.39
CA PHE A 80 1.31 -2.42 -7.99
C PHE A 80 0.34 -2.77 -6.87
N TRP A 81 0.16 -1.90 -5.89
CA TRP A 81 -0.86 -2.06 -4.87
C TRP A 81 -2.27 -2.21 -5.46
N THR A 82 -2.61 -1.43 -6.48
CA THR A 82 -3.90 -1.52 -7.16
C THR A 82 -4.09 -2.80 -7.98
N LYS A 83 -3.02 -3.58 -8.18
CA LYS A 83 -3.01 -4.81 -8.99
C LYS A 83 -2.74 -6.08 -8.17
N ILE A 84 -2.67 -5.99 -6.84
CA ILE A 84 -2.56 -7.20 -6.02
C ILE A 84 -3.80 -8.08 -6.23
N PRO A 85 -3.65 -9.42 -6.27
CA PRO A 85 -4.78 -10.31 -6.50
C PRO A 85 -5.64 -10.47 -5.25
N GLU A 86 -6.90 -10.81 -5.45
CA GLU A 86 -7.78 -11.31 -4.40
C GLU A 86 -7.23 -12.62 -3.82
N LYS A 87 -7.57 -12.92 -2.57
CA LYS A 87 -7.29 -14.21 -1.94
C LYS A 87 -7.77 -15.37 -2.81
N GLY A 88 -6.85 -16.30 -3.12
CA GLY A 88 -7.11 -17.44 -4.01
C GLY A 88 -6.97 -17.14 -5.52
N ARG A 89 -6.44 -15.97 -5.90
CA ARG A 89 -6.18 -15.58 -7.29
C ARG A 89 -4.69 -15.41 -7.55
N ILE A 90 -4.31 -15.42 -8.83
CA ILE A 90 -2.92 -15.27 -9.28
C ILE A 90 -2.77 -14.00 -10.10
N ALA A 91 -1.78 -13.16 -9.77
CA ALA A 91 -1.33 -12.05 -10.61
C ALA A 91 0.06 -12.35 -11.17
N ILE A 92 0.22 -12.26 -12.48
CA ILE A 92 1.47 -12.52 -13.19
C ILE A 92 1.95 -11.21 -13.80
N PHE A 93 3.20 -10.82 -13.53
CA PHE A 93 3.78 -9.58 -14.02
C PHE A 93 4.89 -9.87 -15.05
N ASP A 94 4.70 -9.41 -16.30
CA ASP A 94 5.79 -9.30 -17.28
C ASP A 94 6.50 -7.97 -17.07
N THR A 95 7.62 -8.01 -16.39
CA THR A 95 8.26 -6.89 -15.70
C THR A 95 7.40 -6.42 -14.53
N SER A 96 8.00 -5.98 -13.43
CA SER A 96 7.29 -5.68 -12.19
C SER A 96 7.79 -4.36 -11.56
N TRP A 97 7.63 -4.21 -10.24
CA TRP A 97 8.14 -3.08 -9.46
C TRP A 97 9.67 -2.92 -9.51
N TYR A 98 10.38 -3.97 -9.90
CA TYR A 98 11.83 -3.92 -10.08
C TYR A 98 12.28 -3.07 -11.28
N ARG A 99 11.36 -2.76 -12.19
CA ARG A 99 11.62 -1.85 -13.31
C ARG A 99 12.26 -0.53 -12.85
N ARG A 100 11.81 0.00 -11.72
CA ARG A 100 12.28 1.25 -11.08
C ARG A 100 13.79 1.21 -10.83
N VAL A 101 14.27 0.14 -10.22
CA VAL A 101 15.67 -0.02 -9.79
C VAL A 101 16.56 -0.73 -10.82
N MET A 102 16.01 -1.17 -11.95
CA MET A 102 16.75 -1.77 -13.05
C MET A 102 16.70 -0.93 -14.32
N ILE A 103 15.56 -0.95 -15.02
CA ILE A 103 15.43 -0.34 -16.35
C ILE A 103 15.46 1.18 -16.24
N GLU A 104 14.67 1.76 -15.36
CA GLU A 104 14.56 3.21 -15.19
C GLU A 104 15.83 3.80 -14.58
N ARG A 105 16.50 3.07 -13.67
CA ARG A 105 17.84 3.42 -13.19
C ARG A 105 18.87 3.47 -14.32
N PHE A 106 18.96 2.43 -15.15
CA PHE A 106 19.86 2.37 -16.30
C PHE A 106 19.58 3.47 -17.33
N GLU A 107 18.31 3.86 -17.47
CA GLU A 107 17.88 4.97 -18.34
C GLU A 107 18.10 6.36 -17.72
N GLY A 108 18.62 6.44 -16.48
CA GLY A 108 18.84 7.68 -15.76
C GLY A 108 17.56 8.38 -15.28
N LYS A 109 16.44 7.67 -15.25
CA LYS A 109 15.13 8.19 -14.80
C LYS A 109 14.96 8.12 -13.28
N THR A 110 15.63 7.16 -12.64
CA THR A 110 15.67 7.01 -11.18
C THR A 110 16.94 7.67 -10.66
N PRO A 111 16.86 8.75 -9.87
CA PRO A 111 18.03 9.39 -9.30
C PRO A 111 18.75 8.45 -8.31
N GLU A 112 20.09 8.42 -8.32
CA GLU A 112 20.88 7.54 -7.44
C GLU A 112 20.55 7.76 -5.95
N LYS A 113 20.30 9.01 -5.54
CA LYS A 113 19.92 9.36 -4.16
C LYS A 113 18.58 8.78 -3.69
N GLU A 114 17.70 8.36 -4.62
CA GLU A 114 16.39 7.77 -4.30
C GLU A 114 16.44 6.23 -4.25
N LEU A 115 17.49 5.60 -4.78
CA LEU A 115 17.55 4.14 -4.92
C LEU A 115 17.38 3.37 -3.61
N GLU A 116 17.98 3.82 -2.51
CA GLU A 116 17.84 3.14 -1.22
C GLU A 116 16.40 3.19 -0.70
N LYS A 117 15.70 4.31 -0.93
CA LYS A 117 14.28 4.45 -0.59
C LYS A 117 13.42 3.52 -1.48
N ASP A 118 13.72 3.49 -2.79
CA ASP A 118 13.01 2.62 -3.73
C ASP A 118 13.19 1.14 -3.37
N PHE A 119 14.41 0.71 -3.01
CA PHE A 119 14.66 -0.64 -2.50
C PHE A 119 13.94 -0.92 -1.19
N ALA A 120 13.89 0.04 -0.29
CA ALA A 120 13.16 -0.10 0.98
C ALA A 120 11.65 -0.26 0.74
N SER A 121 11.07 0.55 -0.15
CA SER A 121 9.65 0.46 -0.54
C SER A 121 9.31 -0.89 -1.17
N ILE A 122 10.18 -1.40 -2.05
CA ILE A 122 10.03 -2.74 -2.66
C ILE A 122 10.01 -3.83 -1.58
N ARG A 123 11.01 -3.84 -0.69
CA ARG A 123 11.08 -4.83 0.40
C ARG A 123 9.89 -4.74 1.35
N ALA A 124 9.45 -3.52 1.69
CA ALA A 124 8.29 -3.29 2.53
C ALA A 124 7.02 -3.84 1.88
N PHE A 125 6.80 -3.56 0.59
CA PHE A 125 5.68 -4.09 -0.18
C PHE A 125 5.63 -5.62 -0.18
N GLU A 126 6.73 -6.26 -0.52
CA GLU A 126 6.83 -7.73 -0.54
C GLU A 126 6.62 -8.33 0.84
N LYS A 127 7.25 -7.75 1.88
CA LYS A 127 7.14 -8.22 3.25
C LYS A 127 5.70 -8.12 3.79
N GLN A 128 5.04 -6.99 3.58
CA GLN A 128 3.65 -6.78 4.00
C GLN A 128 2.71 -7.81 3.38
N LEU A 129 2.85 -8.04 2.08
CA LEU A 129 2.00 -8.98 1.36
C LEU A 129 2.27 -10.44 1.77
N THR A 130 3.54 -10.82 1.96
CA THR A 130 3.88 -12.18 2.40
C THR A 130 3.48 -12.43 3.85
N ASP A 131 3.56 -11.44 4.72
CA ASP A 131 3.07 -11.53 6.10
C ASP A 131 1.54 -11.67 6.17
N ASP A 132 0.82 -11.20 5.14
CA ASP A 132 -0.63 -11.40 4.97
C ASP A 132 -0.99 -12.74 4.29
N GLY A 133 0.01 -13.61 4.06
CA GLY A 133 -0.16 -14.93 3.49
C GLY A 133 -0.10 -15.00 1.96
N MET A 134 0.31 -13.91 1.29
CA MET A 134 0.55 -13.92 -0.16
C MET A 134 1.84 -14.67 -0.51
N VAL A 135 1.81 -15.42 -1.59
CA VAL A 135 3.01 -16.05 -2.17
C VAL A 135 3.57 -15.14 -3.24
N ILE A 136 4.78 -14.65 -3.06
CA ILE A 136 5.50 -13.86 -4.07
C ILE A 136 6.61 -14.70 -4.67
N ILE A 137 6.48 -15.03 -5.97
CA ILE A 137 7.42 -15.85 -6.73
C ILE A 137 8.20 -14.94 -7.66
N LYS A 138 9.51 -14.87 -7.48
CA LYS A 138 10.41 -13.99 -8.24
C LYS A 138 11.31 -14.79 -9.16
N LEU A 139 11.11 -14.63 -10.48
CA LEU A 139 11.81 -15.36 -11.51
C LEU A 139 12.67 -14.41 -12.34
N PHE A 140 13.99 -14.63 -12.34
CA PHE A 140 14.93 -13.85 -13.15
C PHE A 140 15.49 -14.67 -14.30
N LEU A 141 15.08 -14.36 -15.55
CA LEU A 141 15.52 -15.06 -16.75
C LEU A 141 16.85 -14.50 -17.25
N LYS A 142 17.92 -15.30 -17.15
CA LYS A 142 19.29 -14.95 -17.51
C LYS A 142 19.70 -15.54 -18.85
N ILE A 143 20.27 -14.69 -19.69
CA ILE A 143 21.04 -15.08 -20.91
C ILE A 143 22.31 -14.24 -20.97
N ASP A 144 23.32 -14.71 -21.71
CA ASP A 144 24.52 -13.91 -21.92
C ASP A 144 24.35 -12.89 -23.06
N ARG A 145 25.33 -11.96 -23.17
CA ARG A 145 25.32 -10.88 -24.16
C ARG A 145 25.23 -11.39 -25.59
N LYS A 146 25.95 -12.48 -25.91
CA LYS A 146 26.04 -13.05 -27.27
C LYS A 146 24.68 -13.66 -27.66
N GLU A 147 24.09 -14.43 -26.80
CA GLU A 147 22.78 -15.04 -27.04
C GLU A 147 21.70 -13.95 -27.13
N GLN A 148 21.75 -12.90 -26.29
CA GLN A 148 20.84 -11.77 -26.35
C GLN A 148 20.93 -11.07 -27.72
N LYS A 149 22.15 -10.75 -28.18
CA LYS A 149 22.38 -10.10 -29.47
C LYS A 149 21.81 -10.95 -30.61
N LYS A 150 22.13 -12.25 -30.64
CA LYS A 150 21.59 -13.20 -31.61
C LYS A 150 20.07 -13.23 -31.66
N ARG A 151 19.43 -13.17 -30.50
CA ARG A 151 17.95 -13.13 -30.42
C ARG A 151 17.39 -11.81 -30.91
N PHE A 152 18.03 -10.69 -30.63
CA PHE A 152 17.63 -9.39 -31.16
C PHE A 152 17.72 -9.35 -32.68
N GLU A 153 18.83 -9.82 -33.27
CA GLU A 153 19.01 -9.92 -34.73
C GLU A 153 17.89 -10.74 -35.37
N LYS A 154 17.55 -11.89 -34.77
CA LYS A 154 16.45 -12.72 -35.27
C LYS A 154 15.09 -12.03 -35.18
N LEU A 155 14.81 -11.31 -34.09
CA LEU A 155 13.54 -10.57 -33.91
C LEU A 155 13.43 -9.39 -34.88
N LEU A 156 14.51 -8.67 -35.11
CA LEU A 156 14.58 -7.53 -36.03
C LEU A 156 14.48 -7.94 -37.51
N ALA A 157 14.85 -9.16 -37.84
CA ALA A 157 14.79 -9.69 -39.22
C ALA A 157 13.36 -9.91 -39.75
N SER A 158 12.35 -9.91 -38.86
CA SER A 158 10.93 -10.06 -39.23
C SER A 158 10.12 -8.85 -38.85
N LYS A 159 9.32 -8.29 -39.78
CA LYS A 159 8.41 -7.19 -39.55
C LYS A 159 7.41 -7.50 -38.43
N ASP A 160 6.98 -8.76 -38.29
CA ASP A 160 6.03 -9.20 -37.27
C ASP A 160 6.58 -9.19 -35.84
N THR A 161 7.91 -9.19 -35.69
CA THR A 161 8.58 -9.31 -34.38
C THR A 161 9.54 -8.14 -34.08
N ALA A 162 9.90 -7.33 -35.06
CA ALA A 162 10.84 -6.21 -34.89
C ALA A 162 10.41 -5.22 -33.81
N TRP A 163 9.11 -4.97 -33.66
CA TRP A 163 8.54 -4.09 -32.62
C TRP A 163 8.82 -4.54 -31.20
N ARG A 164 9.24 -5.80 -31.00
CA ARG A 164 9.60 -6.34 -29.68
C ARG A 164 10.98 -5.93 -29.19
N VAL A 165 11.77 -5.28 -30.03
CA VAL A 165 13.11 -4.81 -29.70
C VAL A 165 13.14 -3.30 -29.73
N SER A 166 13.21 -2.69 -28.57
CA SER A 166 13.28 -1.24 -28.41
C SER A 166 14.73 -0.73 -28.54
N LYS A 167 14.88 0.59 -28.77
CA LYS A 167 16.20 1.25 -28.71
C LYS A 167 16.86 1.05 -27.34
N GLY A 168 16.08 1.06 -26.26
CA GLY A 168 16.56 0.78 -24.90
C GLY A 168 17.10 -0.64 -24.74
N ASP A 169 16.50 -1.65 -25.39
CA ASP A 169 17.02 -3.01 -25.37
C ASP A 169 18.40 -3.12 -26.04
N LEU A 170 18.56 -2.44 -27.18
CA LEU A 170 19.85 -2.42 -27.89
C LEU A 170 20.92 -1.69 -27.08
N LYS A 171 20.58 -0.58 -26.41
CA LYS A 171 21.50 0.13 -25.51
C LYS A 171 21.92 -0.76 -24.35
N ARG A 172 20.99 -1.45 -23.68
CA ARG A 172 21.29 -2.38 -22.59
C ARG A 172 22.15 -3.57 -23.02
N ASN A 173 22.06 -4.00 -24.28
CA ASN A 173 22.99 -5.01 -24.82
C ASN A 173 24.36 -4.40 -25.13
N HIS A 174 24.42 -3.19 -25.66
CA HIS A 174 25.67 -2.48 -25.89
C HIS A 174 26.45 -2.31 -24.59
N ASP A 175 25.80 -1.78 -23.56
CA ASP A 175 26.34 -1.50 -22.22
C ASP A 175 26.07 -2.66 -21.24
N PHE A 176 26.16 -3.89 -21.73
CA PHE A 176 25.76 -5.11 -21.02
C PHE A 176 26.44 -5.27 -19.65
N LYS A 177 27.70 -4.85 -19.53
CA LYS A 177 28.46 -4.97 -18.27
C LYS A 177 27.84 -4.09 -17.17
N GLU A 178 27.47 -2.87 -17.50
CA GLU A 178 26.82 -1.94 -16.60
C GLU A 178 25.43 -2.43 -16.20
N TYR A 179 24.61 -2.78 -17.20
CA TYR A 179 23.25 -3.29 -16.91
C TYR A 179 23.26 -4.60 -16.13
N LYS A 180 24.28 -5.46 -16.33
CA LYS A 180 24.48 -6.66 -15.53
C LYS A 180 24.78 -6.34 -14.07
N ALA A 181 25.64 -5.35 -13.81
CA ALA A 181 25.96 -4.93 -12.43
C ALA A 181 24.72 -4.40 -11.70
N ILE A 182 23.89 -3.59 -12.37
CA ILE A 182 22.61 -3.10 -11.83
C ILE A 182 21.68 -4.27 -11.47
N ASN A 183 21.54 -5.26 -12.35
CA ASN A 183 20.70 -6.43 -12.09
C ASN A 183 21.23 -7.30 -10.93
N GLU A 184 22.54 -7.48 -10.83
CA GLU A 184 23.18 -8.25 -9.75
C GLU A 184 23.01 -7.53 -8.39
N GLU A 185 23.08 -6.20 -8.37
CA GLU A 185 22.79 -5.41 -7.19
C GLU A 185 21.32 -5.54 -6.79
N MET A 186 20.39 -5.42 -7.74
CA MET A 186 18.96 -5.58 -7.48
C MET A 186 18.66 -6.96 -6.88
N LEU A 187 19.17 -8.04 -7.50
CA LEU A 187 18.99 -9.39 -6.98
C LEU A 187 19.49 -9.49 -5.54
N ARG A 188 20.71 -9.04 -5.27
CA ARG A 188 21.31 -9.10 -3.92
C ARG A 188 20.55 -8.27 -2.86
N LYS A 189 20.08 -7.06 -3.22
CA LYS A 189 19.39 -6.15 -2.27
C LYS A 189 17.96 -6.53 -1.99
N THR A 190 17.36 -7.36 -2.83
CA THR A 190 15.95 -7.75 -2.72
C THR A 190 15.75 -9.25 -2.58
N ASP A 191 16.82 -10.03 -2.43
CA ASP A 191 16.70 -11.43 -2.04
C ASP A 191 16.35 -11.53 -0.55
N ALA A 192 15.29 -12.26 -0.26
CA ALA A 192 14.78 -12.40 1.10
C ALA A 192 14.12 -13.77 1.28
N ASP A 193 14.24 -14.35 2.48
CA ASP A 193 13.72 -15.70 2.78
C ASP A 193 12.20 -15.80 2.58
N TYR A 194 11.47 -14.70 2.79
CA TYR A 194 10.01 -14.66 2.58
C TYR A 194 9.61 -14.58 1.10
N ALA A 195 10.53 -14.18 0.21
CA ALA A 195 10.33 -14.10 -1.24
C ALA A 195 11.71 -14.19 -1.95
N PRO A 196 12.29 -15.39 -2.08
CA PRO A 196 13.61 -15.57 -2.69
C PRO A 196 13.56 -15.42 -4.21
N TRP A 197 14.70 -15.05 -4.80
CA TRP A 197 14.88 -15.05 -6.24
C TRP A 197 15.22 -16.43 -6.79
N THR A 198 14.52 -16.85 -7.84
CA THR A 198 14.92 -17.99 -8.68
C THR A 198 15.55 -17.50 -9.96
N VAL A 199 16.87 -17.63 -10.08
CA VAL A 199 17.62 -17.25 -11.30
C VAL A 199 17.66 -18.41 -12.27
N ILE A 200 17.04 -18.25 -13.44
CA ILE A 200 16.86 -19.30 -14.45
C ILE A 200 17.72 -19.03 -15.69
N ASN A 201 18.55 -19.98 -16.07
CA ASN A 201 19.24 -19.93 -17.34
C ASN A 201 18.24 -20.16 -18.49
N ALA A 202 17.98 -19.09 -19.24
CA ALA A 202 16.98 -19.08 -20.30
C ALA A 202 17.59 -19.29 -21.73
N THR A 203 18.83 -19.73 -21.82
CA THR A 203 19.48 -20.03 -23.11
C THR A 203 18.74 -21.13 -23.86
N LYS A 204 18.32 -22.18 -23.15
CA LYS A 204 17.52 -23.27 -23.70
C LYS A 204 16.06 -23.17 -23.26
N LYS A 205 15.16 -22.82 -24.18
CA LYS A 205 13.76 -22.52 -23.92
C LYS A 205 13.00 -23.63 -23.20
N LYS A 206 13.27 -24.91 -23.50
CA LYS A 206 12.58 -26.04 -22.85
C LYS A 206 13.06 -26.24 -21.41
N GLU A 207 14.38 -26.14 -21.17
CA GLU A 207 14.94 -26.24 -19.81
C GLU A 207 14.40 -25.07 -18.92
N ALA A 208 14.35 -23.86 -19.49
CA ALA A 208 13.75 -22.72 -18.79
C ALA A 208 12.27 -22.94 -18.46
N LYS A 209 11.47 -23.58 -19.35
CA LYS A 209 10.09 -23.93 -19.07
C LYS A 209 9.96 -24.85 -17.85
N VAL A 210 10.77 -25.92 -17.83
CA VAL A 210 10.76 -26.85 -16.68
C VAL A 210 11.17 -26.15 -15.40
N ALA A 211 12.23 -25.33 -15.42
CA ALA A 211 12.66 -24.59 -14.24
C ALA A 211 11.61 -23.58 -13.72
N VAL A 212 10.90 -22.89 -14.62
CA VAL A 212 9.78 -22.01 -14.25
C VAL A 212 8.66 -22.81 -13.57
N TYR A 213 8.26 -23.94 -14.17
CA TYR A 213 7.19 -24.78 -13.61
C TYR A 213 7.56 -25.29 -12.22
N GLN A 214 8.77 -25.84 -12.07
CA GLN A 214 9.26 -26.35 -10.79
C GLN A 214 9.33 -25.26 -9.70
N ALA A 215 9.83 -24.07 -10.03
CA ALA A 215 9.91 -22.96 -9.09
C ALA A 215 8.50 -22.50 -8.62
N VAL A 216 7.52 -22.45 -9.55
CA VAL A 216 6.16 -22.07 -9.21
C VAL A 216 5.48 -23.15 -8.38
N ILE A 217 5.63 -24.43 -8.75
CA ILE A 217 5.09 -25.57 -8.00
C ILE A 217 5.64 -25.57 -6.57
N GLN A 218 6.97 -25.53 -6.42
CA GLN A 218 7.60 -25.55 -5.11
C GLN A 218 7.09 -24.43 -4.20
N ALA A 219 7.04 -23.20 -4.68
CA ALA A 219 6.57 -22.06 -3.89
C ALA A 219 5.09 -22.18 -3.49
N MET A 220 4.24 -22.73 -4.38
CA MET A 220 2.82 -22.95 -4.09
C MET A 220 2.63 -24.11 -3.09
N GLU A 221 3.38 -25.20 -3.21
CA GLU A 221 3.35 -26.32 -2.26
C GLU A 221 3.78 -25.90 -0.86
N GLU A 222 4.88 -25.15 -0.75
CA GLU A 222 5.34 -24.59 0.53
C GLU A 222 4.30 -23.68 1.19
N ALA A 223 3.60 -22.88 0.37
CA ALA A 223 2.53 -22.02 0.87
C ALA A 223 1.31 -22.80 1.35
N VAL A 224 0.91 -23.84 0.62
CA VAL A 224 -0.19 -24.75 1.04
C VAL A 224 0.17 -25.44 2.35
N ALA A 225 1.37 -26.01 2.45
CA ALA A 225 1.83 -26.66 3.67
C ALA A 225 1.87 -25.70 4.87
N ARG A 226 2.37 -24.48 4.67
CA ARG A 226 2.37 -23.44 5.72
C ARG A 226 0.95 -23.09 6.17
N LYS A 227 0.01 -22.94 5.22
CA LYS A 227 -1.39 -22.65 5.52
C LYS A 227 -2.06 -23.76 6.32
N GLU A 228 -1.77 -25.01 6.01
CA GLU A 228 -2.26 -26.18 6.76
C GLU A 228 -1.72 -26.27 8.20
N LEU A 229 -0.47 -25.88 8.40
CA LEU A 229 0.11 -25.78 9.73
C LEU A 229 -0.54 -24.66 10.56
N GLU A 230 -0.80 -23.50 9.95
CA GLU A 230 -1.51 -22.39 10.60
C GLU A 230 -2.93 -22.79 11.01
N GLU A 231 -3.67 -23.49 10.13
CA GLU A 231 -5.02 -23.97 10.42
C GLU A 231 -5.06 -24.98 11.58
N LYS A 232 -4.04 -25.81 11.73
CA LYS A 232 -3.90 -26.78 12.84
C LYS A 232 -3.46 -26.14 14.17
N GLY A 233 -2.74 -25.01 14.11
CA GLY A 233 -2.16 -24.31 15.27
C GLY A 233 -3.02 -23.19 15.85
N SER A 234 -4.16 -22.85 15.24
CA SER A 234 -4.95 -21.66 15.59
C SER A 234 -5.86 -21.82 16.80
N LEU A 235 -5.27 -22.06 17.97
CA LEU A 235 -5.88 -21.84 19.29
C LEU A 235 -5.13 -20.69 19.98
N GLU A 236 -5.17 -19.49 19.41
CA GLU A 236 -4.59 -18.32 20.07
C GLU A 236 -5.44 -17.92 21.27
N LYS A 237 -4.83 -17.92 22.46
CA LYS A 237 -5.41 -17.34 23.68
C LYS A 237 -5.50 -15.84 23.51
N LYS A 238 -6.68 -15.25 23.79
CA LYS A 238 -6.82 -13.80 23.90
C LYS A 238 -5.90 -13.29 25.00
N THR A 239 -4.91 -12.51 24.63
CA THR A 239 -4.01 -11.84 25.57
C THR A 239 -4.76 -10.67 26.22
N GLU A 240 -4.78 -10.59 27.55
CA GLU A 240 -5.31 -9.42 28.25
C GLU A 240 -4.50 -8.19 27.87
N MET A 241 -5.19 -7.11 27.51
CA MET A 241 -4.56 -5.81 27.22
C MET A 241 -4.08 -5.20 28.54
N LYS A 242 -2.79 -5.30 28.82
CA LYS A 242 -2.13 -4.56 29.92
C LYS A 242 -1.29 -3.44 29.33
N ARG A 243 -1.43 -2.24 29.90
CA ARG A 243 -0.60 -1.10 29.58
C ARG A 243 0.77 -1.29 30.23
N GLU A 244 1.85 -1.24 29.47
CA GLU A 244 3.17 -0.92 30.00
C GLU A 244 3.17 0.57 30.35
N THR A 245 3.69 0.93 31.52
CA THR A 245 3.58 2.24 32.18
C THR A 245 4.37 3.34 31.47
N ALA A 246 3.96 3.75 30.29
CA ALA A 246 4.41 5.02 29.69
C ALA A 246 3.48 6.18 30.10
N GLU A 247 4.01 7.41 30.20
CA GLU A 247 3.17 8.58 30.48
C GLU A 247 2.14 8.80 29.37
N SER A 248 0.85 8.88 29.76
CA SER A 248 -0.25 9.01 28.82
C SER A 248 -0.20 10.30 28.00
N ILE A 249 -0.17 10.16 26.67
CA ILE A 249 -0.25 11.30 25.75
C ILE A 249 -1.62 11.95 25.85
N LEU A 250 -2.68 11.15 25.96
CA LEU A 250 -4.05 11.64 26.06
C LEU A 250 -4.30 12.36 27.38
N ALA A 251 -3.77 11.86 28.50
CA ALA A 251 -3.90 12.49 29.81
C ALA A 251 -3.17 13.85 29.91
N LYS A 252 -2.12 14.06 29.11
CA LYS A 252 -1.41 15.34 29.03
C LYS A 252 -2.12 16.36 28.13
N THR A 253 -3.18 15.98 27.42
CA THR A 253 -3.90 16.88 26.52
C THR A 253 -4.80 17.82 27.32
N ASP A 254 -4.53 19.13 27.20
CA ASP A 254 -5.28 20.19 27.91
C ASP A 254 -6.65 20.43 27.26
N LEU A 255 -7.65 19.71 27.71
CA LEU A 255 -9.03 19.81 27.20
C LEU A 255 -9.80 21.07 27.67
N SER A 256 -9.19 21.92 28.50
CA SER A 256 -9.78 23.21 28.95
C SER A 256 -9.69 24.32 27.88
N LYS A 257 -8.87 24.08 26.83
CA LYS A 257 -8.70 25.03 25.72
C LYS A 257 -10.04 25.34 25.05
N SER A 258 -10.32 26.63 24.91
CA SER A 258 -11.56 27.12 24.32
C SER A 258 -11.31 28.37 23.50
N MET A 259 -12.27 28.75 22.66
CA MET A 259 -12.21 29.95 21.83
C MET A 259 -13.56 30.68 21.85
N PRO A 260 -13.59 32.01 22.11
CA PRO A 260 -14.77 32.80 21.96
C PRO A 260 -15.34 32.75 20.53
N LYS A 261 -16.67 32.82 20.41
CA LYS A 261 -17.35 32.67 19.12
C LYS A 261 -16.92 33.73 18.10
N GLU A 262 -16.77 34.96 18.53
CA GLU A 262 -16.37 36.09 17.66
C GLU A 262 -14.97 35.91 17.11
N VAL A 263 -14.02 35.49 17.95
CA VAL A 263 -12.63 35.16 17.54
C VAL A 263 -12.63 33.99 16.58
N TYR A 264 -13.44 32.96 16.84
CA TYR A 264 -13.59 31.81 15.96
C TYR A 264 -14.10 32.21 14.57
N GLU A 265 -15.14 33.04 14.47
CA GLU A 265 -15.74 33.45 13.19
C GLU A 265 -14.74 34.25 12.33
N GLU A 266 -14.01 35.17 12.93
CA GLU A 266 -12.97 35.95 12.27
C GLU A 266 -11.82 35.05 11.78
N ARG A 267 -11.27 34.24 12.70
CA ARG A 267 -10.14 33.35 12.40
C ARG A 267 -10.49 32.29 11.35
N LEU A 268 -11.70 31.74 11.42
CA LEU A 268 -12.21 30.78 10.45
C LEU A 268 -12.23 31.36 9.05
N LYS A 269 -12.78 32.59 8.89
CA LYS A 269 -12.87 33.28 7.59
C LYS A 269 -11.48 33.52 7.00
N GLU A 270 -10.52 33.95 7.82
CA GLU A 270 -9.13 34.18 7.42
C GLU A 270 -8.46 32.88 6.90
N LEU A 271 -8.56 31.81 7.71
CA LEU A 271 -7.96 30.52 7.37
C LEU A 271 -8.60 29.85 6.16
N GLN A 272 -9.91 30.01 5.97
CA GLN A 272 -10.60 29.48 4.80
C GLN A 272 -10.18 30.21 3.52
N LYS A 273 -10.01 31.51 3.55
CA LYS A 273 -9.46 32.29 2.41
C LYS A 273 -8.01 31.88 2.12
N LYS A 274 -7.21 31.66 3.18
CA LYS A 274 -5.85 31.17 3.06
C LYS A 274 -5.83 29.77 2.44
N MET A 275 -6.71 28.87 2.87
CA MET A 275 -6.82 27.51 2.34
C MET A 275 -7.21 27.48 0.85
N GLU A 276 -8.11 28.38 0.40
CA GLU A 276 -8.46 28.54 -0.99
C GLU A 276 -7.22 28.85 -1.85
N HIS A 277 -6.38 29.80 -1.42
CA HIS A 277 -5.13 30.14 -2.10
C HIS A 277 -4.15 28.97 -2.10
N LEU A 278 -3.92 28.34 -0.95
CA LEU A 278 -2.98 27.24 -0.80
C LEU A 278 -3.40 26.01 -1.61
N HIS A 279 -4.70 25.73 -1.70
CA HIS A 279 -5.23 24.65 -2.54
C HIS A 279 -4.88 24.86 -4.01
N GLY A 280 -4.97 26.10 -4.51
CA GLY A 280 -4.51 26.46 -5.87
C GLY A 280 -3.00 26.25 -6.08
N GLU A 281 -2.18 26.58 -5.06
CA GLU A 281 -0.72 26.33 -5.12
C GLU A 281 -0.39 24.82 -5.16
N LEU A 282 -1.05 24.00 -4.35
CA LEU A 282 -0.89 22.55 -4.37
C LEU A 282 -1.15 21.97 -5.76
N TYR A 283 -2.25 22.39 -6.39
CA TYR A 283 -2.61 21.94 -7.74
C TYR A 283 -1.55 22.32 -8.78
N ARG A 284 -1.10 23.58 -8.77
CA ARG A 284 -0.07 24.07 -9.71
C ARG A 284 1.27 23.36 -9.56
N ARG A 285 1.67 23.07 -8.31
CA ARG A 285 2.96 22.44 -8.00
C ARG A 285 2.91 20.94 -7.92
N ARG A 286 1.74 20.35 -8.16
CA ARG A 286 1.57 18.89 -8.12
C ARG A 286 1.92 18.26 -6.78
N ILE A 287 1.65 18.94 -5.66
CA ILE A 287 1.91 18.43 -4.31
C ILE A 287 0.66 17.70 -3.80
N PRO A 288 0.68 16.38 -3.60
CA PRO A 288 -0.44 15.65 -3.03
C PRO A 288 -0.52 15.84 -1.51
N VAL A 289 -1.72 15.81 -0.95
CA VAL A 289 -1.95 15.91 0.49
C VAL A 289 -2.85 14.78 0.96
N VAL A 290 -2.47 14.12 2.05
CA VAL A 290 -3.24 13.06 2.69
C VAL A 290 -3.55 13.47 4.12
N LEU A 291 -4.83 13.58 4.45
CA LEU A 291 -5.31 13.97 5.77
C LEU A 291 -6.09 12.82 6.41
N GLY A 292 -5.58 12.26 7.50
CA GLY A 292 -6.25 11.22 8.26
C GLY A 292 -6.92 11.78 9.52
N PHE A 293 -8.20 11.51 9.71
CA PHE A 293 -8.97 11.93 10.88
C PHE A 293 -9.42 10.71 11.68
N GLU A 294 -8.91 10.60 12.89
CA GLU A 294 -9.33 9.65 13.91
C GLU A 294 -9.79 10.38 15.17
N GLY A 295 -10.36 9.69 16.11
CA GLY A 295 -10.82 10.26 17.37
C GLY A 295 -12.09 9.63 17.88
N TRP A 296 -12.45 9.95 19.10
CA TRP A 296 -13.62 9.42 19.76
C TRP A 296 -14.91 9.67 18.95
N ASP A 297 -15.90 8.82 19.13
CA ASP A 297 -17.21 9.06 18.55
C ASP A 297 -17.77 10.35 19.11
N ALA A 298 -18.41 11.14 18.26
CA ALA A 298 -18.78 12.55 18.53
C ALA A 298 -17.60 13.52 18.77
N GLY A 299 -16.32 13.11 18.59
CA GLY A 299 -15.12 13.96 18.78
C GLY A 299 -15.07 15.20 17.90
N GLY A 300 -15.78 15.24 16.76
CA GLY A 300 -15.89 16.45 15.93
C GLY A 300 -15.25 16.34 14.55
N LYS A 301 -14.76 15.14 14.13
CA LYS A 301 -14.13 14.85 12.83
C LYS A 301 -14.86 15.50 11.65
N GLY A 302 -16.07 15.10 11.36
CA GLY A 302 -16.84 15.65 10.24
C GLY A 302 -17.12 17.14 10.32
N GLY A 303 -17.14 17.72 11.54
CA GLY A 303 -17.26 19.16 11.75
C GLY A 303 -16.02 19.94 11.34
N ALA A 304 -14.83 19.41 11.61
CA ALA A 304 -13.55 19.96 11.20
C ALA A 304 -13.36 19.81 9.67
N ILE A 305 -13.60 18.62 9.12
CA ILE A 305 -13.53 18.34 7.67
C ILE A 305 -14.43 19.32 6.90
N LYS A 306 -15.68 19.51 7.33
CA LYS A 306 -16.60 20.45 6.66
C LYS A 306 -16.07 21.90 6.62
N ARG A 307 -15.38 22.38 7.69
CA ARG A 307 -14.81 23.74 7.70
C ARG A 307 -13.57 23.86 6.85
N LEU A 308 -12.77 22.82 6.86
CA LEU A 308 -11.57 22.74 6.03
C LEU A 308 -11.92 22.79 4.52
N THR A 309 -12.93 22.03 4.11
CA THR A 309 -13.27 21.89 2.68
C THR A 309 -14.16 22.97 2.11
N SER A 310 -14.73 23.86 2.95
CA SER A 310 -15.79 24.81 2.53
C SER A 310 -15.37 25.83 1.48
N HIS A 311 -14.07 26.16 1.36
CA HIS A 311 -13.52 27.10 0.38
C HIS A 311 -12.52 26.43 -0.58
N MET A 312 -12.49 25.11 -0.63
CA MET A 312 -11.69 24.35 -1.58
C MET A 312 -12.49 24.03 -2.84
N ASP A 313 -11.83 24.03 -4.00
CA ASP A 313 -12.44 23.53 -5.24
C ASP A 313 -12.77 22.03 -5.08
N PRO A 314 -14.04 21.61 -5.24
CA PRO A 314 -14.44 20.22 -5.04
C PRO A 314 -13.80 19.24 -6.03
N ARG A 315 -13.21 19.72 -7.12
CA ARG A 315 -12.47 18.88 -8.08
C ARG A 315 -11.07 18.52 -7.61
N GLY A 316 -10.54 19.27 -6.64
CA GLY A 316 -9.17 19.10 -6.12
C GLY A 316 -9.09 18.29 -4.82
N TYR A 317 -10.21 17.83 -4.26
CA TYR A 317 -10.18 16.98 -3.06
C TYR A 317 -11.24 15.88 -3.09
N VAL A 318 -11.00 14.82 -2.32
CA VAL A 318 -11.97 13.75 -2.09
C VAL A 318 -12.04 13.47 -0.59
N VAL A 319 -13.26 13.39 -0.04
CA VAL A 319 -13.49 12.90 1.32
C VAL A 319 -13.86 11.43 1.23
N ASN A 320 -13.07 10.58 1.88
CA ASN A 320 -13.23 9.13 1.92
C ASN A 320 -13.77 8.72 3.30
N PRO A 321 -15.08 8.51 3.48
CA PRO A 321 -15.61 7.94 4.69
C PRO A 321 -15.29 6.43 4.73
N THR A 322 -14.60 6.00 5.78
CA THR A 322 -14.22 4.60 5.95
C THR A 322 -15.27 3.88 6.79
N ALA A 323 -16.00 2.99 6.15
CA ALA A 323 -16.94 2.06 6.77
C ALA A 323 -16.34 0.64 6.88
N SER A 324 -17.12 -0.32 7.39
CA SER A 324 -16.78 -1.74 7.37
C SER A 324 -16.38 -2.17 5.95
N PRO A 325 -15.33 -2.99 5.79
CA PRO A 325 -14.85 -3.39 4.47
C PRO A 325 -15.89 -4.25 3.74
N SER A 326 -16.05 -3.99 2.43
CA SER A 326 -16.82 -4.83 1.53
C SER A 326 -16.17 -6.22 1.35
N ASP A 327 -16.89 -7.19 0.76
CA ASP A 327 -16.32 -8.52 0.53
C ASP A 327 -15.11 -8.49 -0.42
N THR A 328 -15.12 -7.60 -1.41
CA THR A 328 -13.96 -7.36 -2.28
C THR A 328 -12.77 -6.81 -1.49
N GLU A 329 -12.99 -5.87 -0.57
CA GLU A 329 -11.93 -5.32 0.28
C GLU A 329 -11.38 -6.35 1.26
N LYS A 330 -12.23 -7.21 1.85
CA LYS A 330 -11.83 -8.34 2.71
C LYS A 330 -11.00 -9.40 1.96
N ALA A 331 -11.22 -9.53 0.64
CA ALA A 331 -10.47 -10.44 -0.20
C ALA A 331 -9.04 -9.96 -0.51
N HIS A 332 -8.68 -8.73 -0.14
CA HIS A 332 -7.35 -8.14 -0.34
C HIS A 332 -6.69 -7.82 1.00
N HIS A 333 -5.42 -7.45 0.95
CA HIS A 333 -4.71 -6.85 2.08
C HIS A 333 -5.45 -5.59 2.56
N TYR A 334 -5.56 -5.35 3.87
CA TYR A 334 -6.39 -4.25 4.42
C TYR A 334 -5.98 -2.86 3.92
N LEU A 335 -4.70 -2.64 3.57
CA LEU A 335 -4.22 -1.36 3.00
C LEU A 335 -4.63 -1.15 1.54
N TRP A 336 -5.03 -2.20 0.82
CA TRP A 336 -5.39 -2.09 -0.60
C TRP A 336 -6.49 -1.06 -0.88
N ARG A 337 -7.55 -1.03 -0.07
CA ARG A 337 -8.65 -0.07 -0.22
C ARG A 337 -8.19 1.37 -0.07
N PHE A 338 -7.23 1.62 0.81
CA PHE A 338 -6.65 2.95 1.04
C PHE A 338 -5.70 3.34 -0.07
N TRP A 339 -4.85 2.44 -0.55
CA TRP A 339 -4.01 2.70 -1.72
C TRP A 339 -4.81 3.12 -2.94
N ARG A 340 -5.96 2.51 -3.18
CA ARG A 340 -6.86 2.90 -4.29
C ARG A 340 -7.46 4.30 -4.13
N ALA A 341 -7.55 4.80 -2.93
CA ALA A 341 -8.10 6.13 -2.60
C ALA A 341 -7.01 7.21 -2.42
N MET A 342 -5.72 6.88 -2.63
CA MET A 342 -4.65 7.87 -2.52
C MET A 342 -4.77 8.95 -3.60
N PRO A 343 -4.47 10.21 -3.26
CA PRO A 343 -4.69 11.34 -4.17
C PRO A 343 -3.67 11.34 -5.31
N LYS A 344 -4.08 11.90 -6.43
CA LYS A 344 -3.14 12.31 -7.50
C LYS A 344 -2.28 13.48 -7.03
N ALA A 345 -1.12 13.64 -7.67
CA ALA A 345 -0.29 14.81 -7.49
C ALA A 345 -1.10 16.12 -7.67
N GLY A 346 -1.04 16.99 -6.68
CA GLY A 346 -1.79 18.24 -6.63
C GLY A 346 -3.24 18.15 -6.10
N HIS A 347 -3.65 16.99 -5.56
CA HIS A 347 -4.98 16.76 -4.99
C HIS A 347 -4.88 16.40 -3.50
N ILE A 348 -6.01 16.50 -2.81
CA ILE A 348 -6.12 16.20 -1.37
C ILE A 348 -7.06 15.01 -1.17
N ALA A 349 -6.58 13.97 -0.49
CA ALA A 349 -7.45 12.92 0.05
C ALA A 349 -7.65 13.13 1.55
N ILE A 350 -8.89 13.13 1.98
CA ILE A 350 -9.30 13.28 3.38
C ILE A 350 -9.98 11.98 3.79
N PHE A 351 -9.45 11.30 4.80
CA PHE A 351 -10.01 10.07 5.32
C PHE A 351 -10.72 10.35 6.64
N ASP A 352 -12.05 10.19 6.68
CA ASP A 352 -12.85 10.17 7.92
C ASP A 352 -12.91 8.72 8.40
N ARG A 353 -12.12 8.39 9.40
CA ARG A 353 -11.59 7.09 9.78
C ARG A 353 -10.62 6.55 8.70
N THR A 354 -9.60 5.85 9.14
CA THR A 354 -8.43 5.54 8.31
C THR A 354 -8.03 4.07 8.41
N TRP A 355 -6.83 3.76 7.90
CA TRP A 355 -6.15 2.46 8.07
C TRP A 355 -5.83 2.11 9.52
N TYR A 356 -5.89 3.09 10.42
CA TYR A 356 -5.68 2.88 11.86
C TYR A 356 -6.82 2.08 12.53
N GLY A 357 -7.96 1.91 11.86
CA GLY A 357 -8.99 0.99 12.28
C GLY A 357 -8.48 -0.42 12.58
N ARG A 358 -7.41 -0.87 11.88
CA ARG A 358 -6.74 -2.17 12.09
C ARG A 358 -6.20 -2.33 13.52
N VAL A 359 -5.63 -1.28 14.09
CA VAL A 359 -5.00 -1.30 15.42
C VAL A 359 -5.93 -0.78 16.53
N MET A 360 -7.11 -0.30 16.18
CA MET A 360 -8.15 0.17 17.10
C MET A 360 -9.40 -0.73 17.05
N VAL A 361 -10.38 -0.38 16.25
CA VAL A 361 -11.68 -1.07 16.23
C VAL A 361 -11.55 -2.53 15.84
N GLU A 362 -10.76 -2.88 14.83
CA GLU A 362 -10.62 -4.28 14.40
C GLU A 362 -9.90 -5.14 15.47
N ARG A 363 -8.93 -4.56 16.19
CA ARG A 363 -8.26 -5.17 17.34
C ARG A 363 -9.24 -5.41 18.48
N ILE A 364 -10.02 -4.40 18.86
CA ILE A 364 -10.90 -4.45 20.05
C ILE A 364 -12.12 -5.34 19.80
N GLU A 365 -12.68 -5.29 18.60
CA GLU A 365 -13.83 -6.12 18.22
C GLU A 365 -13.43 -7.55 17.78
N GLY A 366 -12.14 -7.84 17.67
CA GLY A 366 -11.65 -9.16 17.27
C GLY A 366 -11.89 -9.47 15.80
N PHE A 367 -11.91 -8.44 14.92
CA PHE A 367 -12.05 -8.61 13.47
C PHE A 367 -10.72 -8.93 12.79
N CYS A 368 -9.61 -8.85 13.52
CA CYS A 368 -8.30 -9.29 13.10
C CYS A 368 -7.58 -10.01 14.24
N THR A 369 -6.62 -10.86 13.90
CA THR A 369 -5.79 -11.59 14.86
C THR A 369 -4.76 -10.71 15.54
N GLU A 370 -4.18 -11.18 16.65
CA GLU A 370 -3.11 -10.47 17.36
C GLU A 370 -1.88 -10.26 16.47
N LYS A 371 -1.52 -11.26 15.67
CA LYS A 371 -0.44 -11.18 14.69
C LYS A 371 -0.69 -10.08 13.65
N GLU A 372 -1.92 -9.94 13.16
CA GLU A 372 -2.30 -8.94 12.14
C GLU A 372 -2.24 -7.50 12.67
N TRP A 373 -2.82 -7.21 13.83
CA TRP A 373 -2.76 -5.84 14.34
C TRP A 373 -1.37 -5.44 14.86
N LYS A 374 -0.58 -6.39 15.40
CA LYS A 374 0.80 -6.10 15.83
C LYS A 374 1.71 -5.72 14.66
N ARG A 375 1.61 -6.42 13.53
CA ARG A 375 2.40 -6.07 12.33
C ARG A 375 1.93 -4.77 11.68
N ALA A 376 0.65 -4.42 11.83
CA ALA A 376 0.05 -3.26 11.17
C ALA A 376 0.72 -1.93 11.51
N TYR A 377 1.30 -1.75 12.70
CA TYR A 377 2.06 -0.54 13.03
C TYR A 377 3.23 -0.31 12.07
N GLY A 378 4.02 -1.35 11.78
CA GLY A 378 5.12 -1.26 10.83
C GLY A 378 4.65 -1.08 9.38
N GLU A 379 3.58 -1.76 9.00
CA GLU A 379 2.98 -1.66 7.66
C GLU A 379 2.44 -0.26 7.37
N ILE A 380 1.76 0.34 8.35
CA ILE A 380 1.24 1.71 8.27
C ILE A 380 2.38 2.72 8.17
N ASN A 381 3.39 2.60 9.03
CA ASN A 381 4.55 3.49 8.99
C ASN A 381 5.27 3.42 7.63
N ALA A 382 5.40 2.23 7.04
CA ALA A 382 6.00 2.05 5.72
C ALA A 382 5.14 2.68 4.61
N MET A 383 3.82 2.52 4.65
CA MET A 383 2.90 3.16 3.70
C MET A 383 3.00 4.69 3.77
N GLU A 384 2.96 5.26 4.97
CA GLU A 384 3.07 6.71 5.16
C GLU A 384 4.44 7.25 4.72
N GLN A 385 5.52 6.48 4.97
CA GLN A 385 6.85 6.83 4.47
C GLN A 385 6.89 6.83 2.93
N ASP A 386 6.27 5.87 2.28
CA ASP A 386 6.18 5.81 0.80
C ASP A 386 5.44 7.03 0.24
N LEU A 387 4.36 7.45 0.88
CA LEU A 387 3.62 8.66 0.49
C LEU A 387 4.49 9.92 0.63
N VAL A 388 5.21 10.05 1.75
CA VAL A 388 6.11 11.19 1.99
C VAL A 388 7.32 11.16 1.05
N ASN A 389 7.90 10.00 0.78
CA ASN A 389 8.97 9.83 -0.20
C ASN A 389 8.54 10.25 -1.62
N ALA A 390 7.26 10.04 -1.95
CA ALA A 390 6.66 10.52 -3.21
C ALA A 390 6.26 12.00 -3.17
N GLY A 391 6.62 12.75 -2.14
CA GLY A 391 6.39 14.18 -2.01
C GLY A 391 5.05 14.58 -1.40
N ALA A 392 4.28 13.63 -0.86
CA ALA A 392 3.00 13.94 -0.20
C ALA A 392 3.21 14.63 1.16
N ILE A 393 2.29 15.54 1.49
CA ILE A 393 2.09 16.02 2.85
C ILE A 393 1.13 15.04 3.54
N VAL A 394 1.57 14.39 4.61
CA VAL A 394 0.73 13.47 5.40
C VAL A 394 0.50 14.06 6.78
N LEU A 395 -0.76 14.34 7.14
CA LEU A 395 -1.15 14.82 8.45
C LEU A 395 -2.19 13.90 9.07
N LYS A 396 -2.03 13.60 10.35
CA LYS A 396 -2.89 12.72 11.11
C LYS A 396 -3.44 13.43 12.34
N PHE A 397 -4.76 13.46 12.46
CA PHE A 397 -5.46 14.14 13.54
C PHE A 397 -6.16 13.13 14.44
N TRP A 398 -5.85 13.19 15.75
CA TRP A 398 -6.63 12.51 16.77
C TRP A 398 -7.53 13.54 17.48
N MET A 399 -8.86 13.44 17.28
CA MET A 399 -9.83 14.34 17.91
C MET A 399 -10.13 13.87 19.33
N GLN A 400 -9.42 14.47 20.30
CA GLN A 400 -9.49 14.11 21.72
C GLN A 400 -10.61 14.87 22.42
N ILE A 401 -11.52 14.13 23.06
CA ILE A 401 -12.52 14.64 24.01
C ILE A 401 -12.51 13.76 25.25
N ASP A 402 -12.98 14.28 26.38
CA ASP A 402 -13.20 13.43 27.53
C ASP A 402 -14.52 12.65 27.46
N LYS A 403 -14.66 11.70 28.38
CA LYS A 403 -15.79 10.79 28.43
C LYS A 403 -17.12 11.53 28.74
N ASP A 404 -17.06 12.60 29.51
CA ASP A 404 -18.25 13.38 29.89
C ASP A 404 -18.74 14.25 28.74
N GLU A 405 -17.83 14.89 28.01
CA GLU A 405 -18.17 15.65 26.81
C GLU A 405 -18.75 14.72 25.72
N GLN A 406 -18.26 13.50 25.57
CA GLN A 406 -18.84 12.52 24.66
C GLN A 406 -20.31 12.23 25.06
N ALA A 407 -20.57 11.93 26.34
CA ALA A 407 -21.92 11.66 26.83
C ALA A 407 -22.85 12.83 26.56
N ARG A 408 -22.39 14.06 26.88
CA ARG A 408 -23.14 15.30 26.62
C ARG A 408 -23.47 15.44 25.11
N ARG A 409 -22.55 15.12 24.24
CA ARG A 409 -22.76 15.17 22.78
C ARG A 409 -23.71 14.09 22.29
N PHE A 410 -23.63 12.90 22.82
CA PHE A 410 -24.57 11.80 22.51
C PHE A 410 -25.99 12.19 22.89
N LYS A 411 -26.22 12.68 24.14
CA LYS A 411 -27.51 13.15 24.58
C LYS A 411 -28.06 14.28 23.69
N ALA A 412 -27.23 15.28 23.37
CA ALA A 412 -27.64 16.40 22.50
C ALA A 412 -27.97 15.94 21.05
N ARG A 413 -27.44 14.81 20.58
CA ARG A 413 -27.82 14.20 19.28
C ARG A 413 -29.16 13.48 19.39
N GLN A 414 -29.39 12.72 20.47
CA GLN A 414 -30.64 11.99 20.71
C GLN A 414 -31.83 12.93 20.84
N GLU A 415 -31.63 14.05 21.53
CA GLU A 415 -32.67 15.08 21.75
C GLU A 415 -32.99 15.92 20.50
N ASN A 416 -32.12 15.88 19.47
CA ASN A 416 -32.30 16.65 18.24
C ASN A 416 -32.77 15.78 17.07
N PRO A 417 -34.05 15.86 16.61
CA PRO A 417 -34.58 15.04 15.53
C PRO A 417 -33.77 15.10 14.24
N LYS A 418 -33.09 16.24 13.95
CA LYS A 418 -32.23 16.42 12.78
C LYS A 418 -30.86 15.76 12.91
N LYS A 419 -30.52 15.24 14.10
CA LYS A 419 -29.21 14.68 14.42
C LYS A 419 -29.27 13.23 14.95
N GLN A 420 -30.45 12.70 15.24
CA GLN A 420 -30.65 11.35 15.77
C GLN A 420 -29.97 10.27 14.88
N TRP A 421 -29.97 10.44 13.57
CA TRP A 421 -29.32 9.53 12.62
C TRP A 421 -27.80 9.44 12.79
N LYS A 422 -27.18 10.34 13.56
CA LYS A 422 -25.72 10.38 13.84
C LYS A 422 -25.32 9.60 15.08
N ILE A 423 -26.25 8.95 15.73
CA ILE A 423 -25.96 8.11 16.89
C ILE A 423 -26.58 6.74 16.68
N THR A 424 -25.80 5.70 16.92
CA THR A 424 -26.16 4.32 16.74
C THR A 424 -25.85 3.52 17.99
N ASP A 425 -26.33 2.28 18.06
CA ASP A 425 -25.99 1.35 19.16
C ASP A 425 -24.48 1.02 19.19
N GLU A 426 -23.80 1.15 18.04
CA GLU A 426 -22.35 1.00 17.96
C GLU A 426 -21.61 2.08 18.76
N ASP A 427 -22.06 3.34 18.70
CA ASP A 427 -21.45 4.43 19.46
C ASP A 427 -21.50 4.16 20.98
N TRP A 428 -22.61 3.58 21.47
CA TRP A 428 -22.75 3.21 22.88
C TRP A 428 -21.88 2.01 23.27
N ARG A 429 -21.82 0.98 22.44
CA ARG A 429 -20.94 -0.18 22.65
C ARG A 429 -19.47 0.23 22.69
N ASN A 430 -19.05 1.13 21.78
CA ASN A 430 -17.68 1.65 21.77
C ASN A 430 -17.38 2.41 23.08
N ARG A 431 -18.34 3.17 23.59
CA ARG A 431 -18.20 3.89 24.84
C ARG A 431 -18.05 2.95 26.05
N GLU A 432 -18.74 1.80 26.07
CA GLU A 432 -18.58 0.78 27.12
C GLU A 432 -17.15 0.22 27.18
N LYS A 433 -16.48 0.16 26.03
CA LYS A 433 -15.10 -0.29 25.90
C LYS A 433 -14.06 0.85 25.94
N TRP A 434 -14.43 2.02 26.47
CA TRP A 434 -13.58 3.21 26.48
C TRP A 434 -12.15 2.93 26.92
N ASP A 435 -11.97 2.24 28.05
CA ASP A 435 -10.65 1.99 28.61
C ASP A 435 -9.78 1.10 27.71
N GLN A 436 -10.41 0.16 26.98
CA GLN A 436 -9.70 -0.67 25.99
C GLN A 436 -9.28 0.15 24.77
N TYR A 437 -10.18 1.04 24.31
CA TYR A 437 -9.85 1.97 23.23
C TYR A 437 -8.74 2.93 23.63
N GLU A 438 -8.75 3.46 24.86
CA GLU A 438 -7.71 4.35 25.35
C GLU A 438 -6.34 3.71 25.31
N VAL A 439 -6.19 2.46 25.76
CA VAL A 439 -4.94 1.69 25.64
C VAL A 439 -4.52 1.52 24.19
N ALA A 440 -5.44 1.16 23.29
CA ALA A 440 -5.12 0.95 21.88
C ALA A 440 -4.71 2.26 21.18
N VAL A 441 -5.35 3.37 21.54
CA VAL A 441 -5.03 4.70 21.00
C VAL A 441 -3.68 5.20 21.48
N GLU A 442 -3.36 5.05 22.76
CA GLU A 442 -2.04 5.41 23.29
C GLU A 442 -0.94 4.65 22.57
N GLU A 443 -1.09 3.34 22.41
CA GLU A 443 -0.13 2.51 21.70
C GLU A 443 -0.01 2.91 20.22
N MET A 444 -1.13 3.25 19.57
CA MET A 444 -1.15 3.76 18.21
C MET A 444 -0.38 5.08 18.10
N LEU A 445 -0.65 6.04 18.96
CA LEU A 445 0.01 7.34 18.97
C LEU A 445 1.51 7.19 19.19
N GLU A 446 1.93 6.33 20.11
CA GLU A 446 3.34 6.07 20.43
C GLU A 446 4.07 5.40 19.25
N LYS A 447 3.51 4.31 18.71
CA LYS A 447 4.19 3.49 17.71
C LYS A 447 4.15 4.05 16.29
N THR A 448 3.29 5.01 16.03
CA THR A 448 3.10 5.53 14.66
C THR A 448 3.25 7.05 14.54
N SER A 449 3.65 7.76 15.60
CA SER A 449 3.99 9.19 15.50
C SER A 449 5.42 9.36 14.97
N MET A 450 5.59 9.08 13.68
CA MET A 450 6.90 9.15 13.04
C MET A 450 7.26 10.60 12.67
N PRO A 451 8.57 10.97 12.63
CA PRO A 451 8.99 12.35 12.30
C PRO A 451 8.45 12.88 10.97
N HIS A 452 8.27 11.99 9.98
CA HIS A 452 7.76 12.34 8.66
C HIS A 452 6.23 12.45 8.59
N ALA A 453 5.51 11.86 9.56
CA ALA A 453 4.05 11.89 9.66
C ALA A 453 3.65 11.78 11.15
N PRO A 454 3.85 12.84 11.97
CA PRO A 454 3.50 12.82 13.39
C PRO A 454 1.97 12.90 13.59
N TRP A 455 1.49 12.36 14.70
CA TRP A 455 0.14 12.57 15.15
C TRP A 455 -0.04 13.97 15.72
N ILE A 456 -1.14 14.60 15.38
CA ILE A 456 -1.60 15.88 15.94
C ILE A 456 -2.81 15.58 16.81
N VAL A 457 -2.63 15.65 18.14
CA VAL A 457 -3.73 15.54 19.09
C VAL A 457 -4.46 16.88 19.13
N VAL A 458 -5.76 16.86 18.84
CA VAL A 458 -6.61 18.05 18.78
C VAL A 458 -7.53 18.06 19.98
N GLU A 459 -7.44 19.08 20.81
CA GLU A 459 -8.28 19.31 21.97
C GLU A 459 -9.71 19.61 21.50
N GLY A 460 -10.61 18.64 21.71
CA GLY A 460 -11.91 18.61 21.06
C GLY A 460 -13.10 19.02 21.93
N ASN A 461 -12.93 19.26 23.23
CA ASN A 461 -14.04 19.66 24.10
C ASN A 461 -14.68 20.96 23.62
N ASP A 462 -13.88 21.95 23.23
CA ASP A 462 -14.38 23.12 22.52
C ASP A 462 -14.31 22.92 21.00
N LYS A 463 -15.45 22.98 20.33
CA LYS A 463 -15.57 22.76 18.90
C LYS A 463 -14.98 23.88 18.06
N TYR A 464 -14.94 25.09 18.58
CA TYR A 464 -14.37 26.23 17.88
C TYR A 464 -12.87 26.14 17.87
N TYR A 465 -12.27 25.90 19.03
CA TYR A 465 -10.84 25.68 19.14
C TYR A 465 -10.35 24.53 18.24
N ALA A 466 -10.99 23.36 18.35
CA ALA A 466 -10.62 22.18 17.58
C ALA A 466 -10.62 22.41 16.05
N ARG A 467 -11.62 23.11 15.52
CA ARG A 467 -11.74 23.43 14.10
C ARG A 467 -10.64 24.37 13.63
N ILE A 468 -10.33 25.40 14.41
CA ILE A 468 -9.25 26.34 14.08
C ILE A 468 -7.91 25.63 14.11
N LYS A 469 -7.60 24.86 15.14
CA LYS A 469 -6.37 24.10 15.25
C LYS A 469 -6.13 23.20 14.03
N VAL A 470 -7.16 22.47 13.56
CA VAL A 470 -7.05 21.64 12.36
C VAL A 470 -6.71 22.48 11.13
N LEU A 471 -7.39 23.60 10.90
CA LEU A 471 -7.12 24.46 9.73
C LEU A 471 -5.72 25.09 9.81
N GLU A 472 -5.29 25.52 10.98
CA GLU A 472 -3.94 26.07 11.20
C GLU A 472 -2.88 25.04 10.87
N CYS A 473 -2.96 23.82 11.44
CA CYS A 473 -2.00 22.74 11.16
C CYS A 473 -1.92 22.41 9.68
N VAL A 474 -3.06 22.34 8.98
CA VAL A 474 -3.08 22.05 7.54
C VAL A 474 -2.44 23.19 6.73
N THR A 475 -2.84 24.44 7.00
CA THR A 475 -2.30 25.58 6.25
C THR A 475 -0.81 25.78 6.51
N GLU A 476 -0.36 25.63 7.75
CA GLU A 476 1.07 25.74 8.13
C GLU A 476 1.92 24.65 7.46
N ALA A 477 1.45 23.40 7.44
CA ALA A 477 2.15 22.30 6.79
C ALA A 477 2.32 22.54 5.27
N ILE A 478 1.25 23.03 4.62
CA ILE A 478 1.30 23.38 3.19
C ILE A 478 2.28 24.54 2.95
N GLU A 479 2.20 25.61 3.74
CA GLU A 479 3.12 26.75 3.61
C GLU A 479 4.58 26.35 3.81
N LYS A 480 4.84 25.50 4.81
CA LYS A 480 6.19 24.97 5.06
C LYS A 480 6.72 24.25 3.81
N ARG A 481 5.93 23.34 3.24
CA ARG A 481 6.30 22.56 2.06
C ARG A 481 6.55 23.47 0.84
N LEU A 482 5.69 24.47 0.64
CA LEU A 482 5.84 25.45 -0.45
C LEU A 482 7.10 26.32 -0.32
N LYS A 483 7.56 26.60 0.90
CA LYS A 483 8.82 27.32 1.16
C LYS A 483 10.04 26.45 0.90
N GLU A 484 9.98 25.16 1.20
CA GLU A 484 11.06 24.19 0.96
C GLU A 484 11.33 24.01 -0.54
N GLU A 485 10.30 24.06 -1.40
CA GLU A 485 10.46 23.97 -2.86
C GLU A 485 11.06 25.22 -3.52
N ARG A 486 11.03 26.35 -2.83
CA ARG A 486 11.64 27.61 -3.34
C ARG A 486 13.13 27.70 -3.08
N LYS A 487 13.68 26.82 -2.24
CA LYS A 487 15.11 26.71 -1.96
C LYS A 487 15.77 25.66 -2.84
#